data_174155c772bac5aa57fc31f6c3ae7eed
#
_entry.id   174155c772bac5aa57fc31f6c3ae7eed
#
_cell.length_a   1.000
_cell.length_b   1.000
_cell.length_c   1.000
_cell.angle_alpha   90.00
_cell.angle_beta   90.00
_cell.angle_gamma   90.00
#
_symmetry.space_group_name_H-M   'P 1'
#
loop_
_entity.id
_entity.type
_entity.pdbx_description
1 polymer ?
#
loop_
_entity_poly.entity_id
_entity_poly.type
_entity_poly.pdbx_seq_one_letter_code
_entity_poly.pdbx_strand_id
1 'polypeptide(L)'
;MKNVKRTPEPSSQHHYSAKPLPFRTPLNGISDRALKNHHDKLYVGYVDKKNEIENRLESLGREIVTGDGKTGNTTYSELRGLKDGETYATNGVYLHEWYFEVLGGNGRPEEAPDLVNALTESYGSVGSFIKYFSECAMAARGWTVLAWDTKDNRLWIYNCDAHNQGGVWGALPIVVLDVYEHAYFMDYGADRQAYLKAFWENFNWSAANDLFRRASSIRL
;
A
#
# COMPACT_ATOMS: atom_id res chain seq x y z
N MET A 1 46.07 21.71 -21.15
CA MET A 1 45.35 21.12 -20.01
C MET A 1 44.19 20.32 -20.56
N LYS A 2 44.25 18.99 -20.49
CA LYS A 2 43.18 18.11 -20.98
C LYS A 2 42.10 18.04 -19.92
N ASN A 3 40.87 18.52 -20.22
CA ASN A 3 39.69 18.31 -19.36
C ASN A 3 39.37 16.82 -19.29
N VAL A 4 39.72 16.18 -18.19
CA VAL A 4 39.26 14.85 -17.85
C VAL A 4 37.79 14.99 -17.48
N LYS A 5 36.88 14.57 -18.40
CA LYS A 5 35.48 14.37 -18.08
C LYS A 5 35.45 13.27 -17.01
N ARG A 6 35.13 13.65 -15.77
CA ARG A 6 34.79 12.66 -14.74
C ARG A 6 33.52 11.95 -15.22
N THR A 7 33.61 10.67 -15.51
CA THR A 7 32.45 9.79 -15.58
C THR A 7 31.78 9.85 -14.21
N PRO A 8 30.46 10.09 -14.15
CA PRO A 8 29.76 10.00 -12.87
C PRO A 8 29.96 8.59 -12.32
N GLU A 9 30.39 8.49 -11.07
CA GLU A 9 30.40 7.21 -10.36
C GLU A 9 28.98 6.64 -10.35
N PRO A 10 28.81 5.30 -10.45
CA PRO A 10 27.47 4.72 -10.33
C PRO A 10 26.92 5.15 -8.98
N SER A 11 25.78 5.86 -8.99
CA SER A 11 25.02 6.14 -7.79
C SER A 11 24.80 4.81 -7.07
N SER A 12 25.02 4.78 -5.75
CA SER A 12 24.72 3.60 -4.93
C SER A 12 23.32 3.10 -5.30
N GLN A 13 23.23 1.88 -5.82
CA GLN A 13 21.94 1.30 -6.20
C GLN A 13 21.01 1.41 -5.00
N HIS A 14 19.92 2.16 -5.15
CA HIS A 14 18.92 2.27 -4.10
C HIS A 14 18.22 0.92 -4.00
N HIS A 15 18.55 0.17 -2.95
CA HIS A 15 17.94 -1.13 -2.71
C HIS A 15 16.91 -1.02 -1.60
N TYR A 16 15.64 -1.24 -1.93
CA TYR A 16 14.57 -1.29 -0.94
C TYR A 16 14.61 -2.63 -0.21
N SER A 17 14.53 -2.62 1.11
CA SER A 17 14.56 -3.84 1.93
C SER A 17 13.20 -4.11 2.54
N ALA A 18 12.79 -5.38 2.54
CA ALA A 18 11.56 -5.80 3.19
C ALA A 18 11.61 -5.49 4.69
N LYS A 19 10.53 -4.92 5.23
CA LYS A 19 10.37 -4.63 6.65
C LYS A 19 9.81 -5.86 7.37
N PRO A 20 10.22 -6.12 8.61
CA PRO A 20 9.56 -7.14 9.42
C PRO A 20 8.12 -6.74 9.74
N LEU A 21 7.28 -7.73 10.11
CA LEU A 21 5.96 -7.43 10.64
C LEU A 21 6.07 -6.53 11.88
N PRO A 22 5.27 -5.45 11.97
CA PRO A 22 5.36 -4.49 13.08
C PRO A 22 4.68 -5.00 14.37
N PHE A 23 4.14 -6.21 14.38
CA PHE A 23 3.43 -6.82 15.50
C PHE A 23 3.86 -8.27 15.73
N ARG A 24 3.42 -8.81 16.85
CA ARG A 24 3.64 -10.23 17.19
C ARG A 24 2.41 -11.06 16.85
N THR A 25 2.63 -12.31 16.45
CA THR A 25 1.57 -13.30 16.23
C THR A 25 1.33 -14.12 17.51
N PRO A 26 0.19 -14.82 17.63
CA PRO A 26 -0.89 -14.98 16.65
C PRO A 26 -1.85 -13.79 16.62
N LEU A 27 -2.56 -13.63 15.49
CA LEU A 27 -3.73 -12.77 15.36
C LEU A 27 -5.02 -13.57 15.58
N ASN A 28 -6.09 -12.91 16.03
CA ASN A 28 -7.38 -13.57 16.18
C ASN A 28 -8.02 -13.79 14.79
N GLY A 29 -8.27 -15.06 14.43
CA GLY A 29 -8.91 -15.42 13.16
C GLY A 29 -8.02 -15.31 11.90
N ILE A 30 -6.80 -14.80 11.98
CA ILE A 30 -5.84 -14.80 10.86
C ILE A 30 -4.67 -15.69 11.23
N SER A 31 -4.52 -16.83 10.55
CA SER A 31 -3.52 -17.83 10.91
C SER A 31 -2.09 -17.37 10.61
N ASP A 32 -1.14 -17.84 11.42
CA ASP A 32 0.29 -17.64 11.18
C ASP A 32 0.72 -18.14 9.79
N ARG A 33 0.07 -19.19 9.29
CA ARG A 33 0.33 -19.74 7.95
C ARG A 33 -0.08 -18.77 6.87
N ALA A 34 -1.28 -18.19 6.95
CA ALA A 34 -1.76 -17.20 6.00
C ALA A 34 -0.87 -15.94 6.08
N LEU A 35 -0.58 -15.46 7.29
CA LEU A 35 0.23 -14.27 7.50
C LEU A 35 1.68 -14.42 6.99
N LYS A 36 2.33 -15.56 7.25
CA LYS A 36 3.67 -15.85 6.70
C LYS A 36 3.66 -15.93 5.18
N ASN A 37 2.65 -16.55 4.58
CA ASN A 37 2.55 -16.58 3.13
C ASN A 37 2.35 -15.18 2.56
N HIS A 38 1.51 -14.37 3.18
CA HIS A 38 1.22 -13.00 2.79
C HIS A 38 2.46 -12.10 2.90
N HIS A 39 3.17 -12.16 4.03
CA HIS A 39 4.37 -11.36 4.27
C HIS A 39 5.60 -11.93 3.56
N ASP A 40 6.02 -13.18 3.90
CA ASP A 40 7.32 -13.71 3.51
C ASP A 40 7.40 -14.12 2.03
N LYS A 41 6.25 -14.29 1.35
CA LYS A 41 6.19 -14.67 -0.06
C LYS A 41 5.69 -13.53 -0.94
N LEU A 42 4.52 -12.97 -0.63
CA LEU A 42 3.89 -12.00 -1.52
C LEU A 42 4.50 -10.62 -1.35
N TYR A 43 4.51 -10.08 -0.14
CA TYR A 43 5.12 -8.76 0.11
C TYR A 43 6.62 -8.74 -0.25
N VAL A 44 7.39 -9.74 0.21
CA VAL A 44 8.82 -9.85 -0.13
C VAL A 44 9.00 -9.95 -1.65
N GLY A 45 8.16 -10.73 -2.34
CA GLY A 45 8.18 -10.82 -3.80
C GLY A 45 7.94 -9.47 -4.50
N TYR A 46 7.09 -8.59 -3.96
CA TYR A 46 6.92 -7.23 -4.47
C TYR A 46 8.15 -6.35 -4.22
N VAL A 47 8.81 -6.50 -3.06
CA VAL A 47 10.07 -5.80 -2.76
C VAL A 47 11.15 -6.19 -3.77
N ASP A 48 11.33 -7.48 -4.02
CA ASP A 48 12.30 -7.99 -5.00
C ASP A 48 11.98 -7.48 -6.42
N LYS A 49 10.70 -7.51 -6.81
CA LYS A 49 10.27 -7.05 -8.13
C LYS A 49 10.41 -5.54 -8.30
N LYS A 50 10.13 -4.76 -7.26
CA LYS A 50 10.39 -3.31 -7.24
C LYS A 50 11.86 -3.02 -7.51
N ASN A 51 12.77 -3.66 -6.78
CA ASN A 51 14.21 -3.49 -6.96
C ASN A 51 14.69 -3.90 -8.37
N GLU A 52 14.20 -5.03 -8.89
CA GLU A 52 14.52 -5.51 -10.24
C GLU A 52 14.12 -4.47 -11.30
N ILE A 53 12.88 -3.95 -11.22
CA ILE A 53 12.36 -2.98 -12.18
C ILE A 53 13.11 -1.65 -12.10
N GLU A 54 13.36 -1.14 -10.89
CA GLU A 54 14.10 0.12 -10.69
C GLU A 54 15.52 0.03 -11.25
N ASN A 55 16.24 -1.06 -10.97
CA ASN A 55 17.57 -1.31 -11.55
C ASN A 55 17.55 -1.34 -13.08
N ARG A 56 16.53 -1.97 -13.67
CA ARG A 56 16.41 -2.01 -15.14
C ARG A 56 16.04 -0.64 -15.72
N LEU A 57 15.18 0.11 -15.06
CA LEU A 57 14.84 1.50 -15.45
C LEU A 57 16.06 2.43 -15.38
N GLU A 58 16.90 2.31 -14.36
CA GLU A 58 18.13 3.08 -14.26
C GLU A 58 19.09 2.75 -15.43
N SER A 59 19.28 1.46 -15.75
CA SER A 59 20.11 1.03 -16.88
C SER A 59 19.55 1.56 -18.20
N LEU A 60 18.26 1.33 -18.45
CA LEU A 60 17.59 1.78 -19.67
C LEU A 60 17.59 3.31 -19.78
N GLY A 61 17.42 4.02 -18.65
CA GLY A 61 17.50 5.48 -18.60
C GLY A 61 18.87 5.99 -19.04
N ARG A 62 19.97 5.35 -18.61
CA ARG A 62 21.32 5.67 -19.08
C ARG A 62 21.50 5.41 -20.58
N GLU A 63 21.00 4.28 -21.08
CA GLU A 63 21.02 3.94 -22.50
C GLU A 63 20.28 4.98 -23.36
N ILE A 64 19.10 5.43 -22.90
CA ILE A 64 18.27 6.44 -23.58
C ILE A 64 18.99 7.80 -23.62
N VAL A 65 19.58 8.24 -22.50
CA VAL A 65 20.22 9.56 -22.41
C VAL A 65 21.51 9.63 -23.20
N THR A 66 22.24 8.52 -23.34
CA THR A 66 23.53 8.47 -24.06
C THR A 66 23.39 8.02 -25.53
N GLY A 67 22.26 7.43 -25.93
CA GLY A 67 21.97 6.93 -27.26
C GLY A 67 21.13 7.91 -28.10
N ASP A 68 20.38 7.38 -29.06
CA ASP A 68 19.48 8.14 -29.93
C ASP A 68 18.13 8.53 -29.24
N GLY A 69 17.89 8.05 -28.03
CA GLY A 69 16.79 8.41 -27.15
C GLY A 69 15.40 7.92 -27.55
N LYS A 70 15.26 7.13 -28.62
CA LYS A 70 13.94 6.75 -29.19
C LYS A 70 13.52 5.32 -28.81
N THR A 71 13.20 5.09 -27.53
CA THR A 71 12.76 3.77 -27.06
C THR A 71 11.31 3.71 -26.57
N GLY A 72 10.65 4.88 -26.37
CA GLY A 72 9.26 4.96 -25.93
C GLY A 72 8.27 4.66 -27.05
N ASN A 73 7.31 3.77 -26.81
CA ASN A 73 6.21 3.50 -27.72
C ASN A 73 4.94 3.19 -26.91
N THR A 74 3.78 3.76 -27.32
CA THR A 74 2.52 3.62 -26.61
C THR A 74 1.88 2.25 -26.76
N THR A 75 2.14 1.53 -27.84
CA THR A 75 1.59 0.19 -28.08
C THR A 75 2.42 -0.87 -27.37
N TYR A 76 3.73 -0.87 -27.60
CA TYR A 76 4.67 -1.81 -27.00
C TYR A 76 6.08 -1.21 -26.95
N SER A 77 6.71 -1.29 -25.81
CA SER A 77 8.15 -1.04 -25.60
C SER A 77 8.55 -1.57 -24.22
N GLU A 78 9.83 -1.89 -24.06
CA GLU A 78 10.37 -2.28 -22.77
C GLU A 78 10.11 -1.19 -21.71
N LEU A 79 10.37 0.08 -22.07
CA LEU A 79 10.14 1.22 -21.19
C LEU A 79 8.66 1.29 -20.71
N ARG A 80 7.69 1.07 -21.63
CA ARG A 80 6.28 1.06 -21.26
C ARG A 80 5.96 -0.05 -20.24
N GLY A 81 6.42 -1.26 -20.50
CA GLY A 81 6.20 -2.39 -19.60
C GLY A 81 6.84 -2.18 -18.22
N LEU A 82 8.08 -1.65 -18.20
CA LEU A 82 8.76 -1.31 -16.94
C LEU A 82 8.03 -0.21 -16.16
N LYS A 83 7.53 0.84 -16.83
CA LYS A 83 6.80 1.94 -16.17
C LYS A 83 5.43 1.51 -15.62
N ASP A 84 4.75 0.55 -16.26
CA ASP A 84 3.54 -0.06 -15.70
C ASP A 84 3.88 -0.95 -14.50
N GLY A 85 4.87 -1.82 -14.64
CA GLY A 85 5.35 -2.68 -13.56
C GLY A 85 5.93 -1.92 -12.37
N GLU A 86 6.57 -0.78 -12.58
CA GLU A 86 7.11 0.10 -11.53
C GLU A 86 6.01 0.54 -10.55
N THR A 87 4.91 1.08 -11.06
CA THR A 87 3.80 1.52 -10.22
C THR A 87 3.08 0.35 -9.57
N TYR A 88 2.95 -0.77 -10.28
CA TYR A 88 2.35 -1.99 -9.73
C TYR A 88 3.17 -2.55 -8.56
N ALA A 89 4.48 -2.74 -8.74
CA ALA A 89 5.34 -3.30 -7.70
C ALA A 89 5.54 -2.34 -6.52
N THR A 90 5.73 -1.04 -6.79
CA THR A 90 5.92 -0.03 -5.74
C THR A 90 4.68 0.09 -4.86
N ASN A 91 3.49 0.19 -5.46
CA ASN A 91 2.25 0.20 -4.68
C ASN A 91 1.98 -1.15 -4.00
N GLY A 92 2.37 -2.26 -4.63
CA GLY A 92 2.35 -3.58 -3.99
C GLY A 92 3.14 -3.58 -2.67
N VAL A 93 4.34 -2.99 -2.66
CA VAL A 93 5.13 -2.83 -1.43
C VAL A 93 4.42 -1.92 -0.43
N TYR A 94 4.06 -0.71 -0.84
CA TYR A 94 3.53 0.31 0.09
C TYR A 94 2.18 -0.06 0.69
N LEU A 95 1.27 -0.61 -0.10
CA LEU A 95 -0.06 -1.02 0.38
C LEU A 95 0.05 -2.18 1.38
N HIS A 96 0.95 -3.14 1.16
CA HIS A 96 1.20 -4.21 2.14
C HIS A 96 1.81 -3.67 3.43
N GLU A 97 2.75 -2.71 3.36
CA GLU A 97 3.34 -2.11 4.56
C GLU A 97 2.29 -1.39 5.40
N TRP A 98 1.42 -0.58 4.79
CA TRP A 98 0.31 0.07 5.49
C TRP A 98 -0.73 -0.93 6.02
N TYR A 99 -1.02 -2.00 5.26
CA TYR A 99 -1.90 -3.07 5.74
C TYR A 99 -1.35 -3.73 6.99
N PHE A 100 -0.07 -4.08 7.01
CA PHE A 100 0.55 -4.66 8.20
C PHE A 100 0.68 -3.65 9.34
N GLU A 101 0.90 -2.36 9.05
CA GLU A 101 1.00 -1.32 10.08
C GLU A 101 -0.31 -1.15 10.87
N VAL A 102 -1.45 -1.34 10.23
CA VAL A 102 -2.77 -1.23 10.87
C VAL A 102 -3.32 -2.54 11.41
N LEU A 103 -2.51 -3.61 11.42
CA LEU A 103 -2.83 -4.89 12.07
C LEU A 103 -2.09 -5.05 13.41
N GLY A 104 -2.42 -6.13 14.13
CA GLY A 104 -1.77 -6.50 15.39
C GLY A 104 -2.24 -5.69 16.59
N GLY A 105 -3.34 -4.96 16.46
CA GLY A 105 -4.04 -4.28 17.56
C GLY A 105 -5.09 -5.17 18.23
N ASN A 106 -5.98 -4.53 18.96
CA ASN A 106 -7.02 -5.16 19.77
C ASN A 106 -8.45 -4.75 19.37
N GLY A 107 -8.58 -4.05 18.25
CA GLY A 107 -9.86 -3.59 17.71
C GLY A 107 -10.55 -2.47 18.51
N ARG A 108 -9.85 -1.76 19.40
CA ARG A 108 -10.43 -0.77 20.31
C ARG A 108 -10.35 0.66 19.78
N PRO A 109 -11.47 1.27 19.33
CA PRO A 109 -11.49 2.64 18.79
C PRO A 109 -11.05 3.71 19.78
N GLU A 110 -11.23 3.51 21.07
CA GLU A 110 -10.83 4.45 22.13
C GLU A 110 -9.32 4.75 22.14
N GLU A 111 -8.51 3.94 21.49
CA GLU A 111 -7.07 4.16 21.32
C GLU A 111 -6.73 5.16 20.19
N ALA A 112 -7.75 5.66 19.46
CA ALA A 112 -7.59 6.54 18.30
C ALA A 112 -8.47 7.80 18.39
N PRO A 113 -8.33 8.65 19.42
CA PRO A 113 -9.27 9.73 19.67
C PRO A 113 -9.41 10.73 18.51
N ASP A 114 -8.32 11.10 17.84
CA ASP A 114 -8.37 12.08 16.75
C ASP A 114 -9.05 11.48 15.50
N LEU A 115 -8.69 10.25 15.15
CA LEU A 115 -9.31 9.53 14.03
C LEU A 115 -10.79 9.24 14.31
N VAL A 116 -11.15 8.81 15.53
CA VAL A 116 -12.54 8.55 15.95
C VAL A 116 -13.40 9.81 15.83
N ASN A 117 -12.88 10.96 16.24
CA ASN A 117 -13.57 12.24 16.10
C ASN A 117 -13.82 12.57 14.61
N ALA A 118 -12.77 12.46 13.77
CA ALA A 118 -12.88 12.73 12.33
C ALA A 118 -13.83 11.74 11.62
N LEU A 119 -13.80 10.46 12.01
CA LEU A 119 -14.73 9.44 11.48
C LEU A 119 -16.16 9.72 11.92
N THR A 120 -16.36 10.15 13.17
CA THR A 120 -17.69 10.49 13.67
C THR A 120 -18.26 11.71 12.96
N GLU A 121 -17.43 12.73 12.71
CA GLU A 121 -17.82 13.90 11.92
C GLU A 121 -18.17 13.53 10.48
N SER A 122 -17.36 12.67 9.84
CA SER A 122 -17.52 12.32 8.42
C SER A 122 -18.63 11.30 8.16
N TYR A 123 -18.84 10.33 9.07
CA TYR A 123 -19.70 9.17 8.86
C TYR A 123 -20.80 9.00 9.93
N GLY A 124 -20.91 9.93 10.89
CA GLY A 124 -21.90 9.91 11.97
C GLY A 124 -21.50 9.07 13.18
N SER A 125 -20.76 7.98 13.00
CA SER A 125 -20.20 7.15 14.06
C SER A 125 -19.10 6.22 13.52
N VAL A 126 -18.24 5.69 14.42
CA VAL A 126 -17.27 4.64 14.06
C VAL A 126 -17.96 3.39 13.53
N GLY A 127 -19.10 2.99 14.11
CA GLY A 127 -19.87 1.84 13.63
C GLY A 127 -20.41 2.03 12.21
N SER A 128 -20.89 3.23 11.89
CA SER A 128 -21.34 3.60 10.53
C SER A 128 -20.18 3.59 9.54
N PHE A 129 -19.02 4.11 9.95
CA PHE A 129 -17.80 4.03 9.13
C PHE A 129 -17.40 2.58 8.87
N ILE A 130 -17.26 1.74 9.90
CA ILE A 130 -16.90 0.31 9.75
C ILE A 130 -17.85 -0.39 8.79
N LYS A 131 -19.16 -0.16 8.93
CA LYS A 131 -20.15 -0.73 8.03
C LYS A 131 -19.95 -0.29 6.60
N TYR A 132 -19.80 1.01 6.34
CA TYR A 132 -19.63 1.54 5.00
C TYR A 132 -18.28 1.11 4.38
N PHE A 133 -17.19 1.14 5.15
CA PHE A 133 -15.89 0.66 4.71
C PHE A 133 -15.93 -0.83 4.34
N SER A 134 -16.62 -1.64 5.13
CA SER A 134 -16.78 -3.08 4.86
C SER A 134 -17.59 -3.34 3.58
N GLU A 135 -18.63 -2.56 3.30
CA GLU A 135 -19.35 -2.65 2.02
C GLU A 135 -18.46 -2.23 0.83
N CYS A 136 -17.64 -1.19 0.99
CA CYS A 136 -16.63 -0.84 -0.01
C CYS A 136 -15.65 -2.01 -0.23
N ALA A 137 -15.20 -2.66 0.85
CA ALA A 137 -14.30 -3.81 0.81
C ALA A 137 -14.93 -5.04 0.14
N MET A 138 -16.23 -5.25 0.31
CA MET A 138 -16.95 -6.30 -0.44
C MET A 138 -17.04 -5.99 -1.93
N ALA A 139 -17.05 -4.70 -2.31
CA ALA A 139 -17.15 -4.25 -3.71
C ALA A 139 -15.77 -4.12 -4.42
N ALA A 140 -14.67 -4.12 -3.69
CA ALA A 140 -13.32 -4.00 -4.26
C ALA A 140 -12.78 -5.35 -4.75
N ARG A 141 -11.83 -5.31 -5.70
CA ARG A 141 -11.12 -6.51 -6.17
C ARG A 141 -9.74 -6.68 -5.53
N GLY A 142 -9.07 -5.57 -5.20
CA GLY A 142 -7.72 -5.59 -4.64
C GLY A 142 -7.63 -4.98 -3.25
N TRP A 143 -7.97 -3.71 -3.12
CA TRP A 143 -7.80 -2.97 -1.87
C TRP A 143 -8.97 -2.05 -1.59
N THR A 144 -9.23 -1.81 -0.29
CA THR A 144 -10.05 -0.71 0.18
C THR A 144 -9.22 0.17 1.10
N VAL A 145 -9.21 1.46 0.84
CA VAL A 145 -8.32 2.41 1.50
C VAL A 145 -9.11 3.60 2.02
N LEU A 146 -9.12 3.79 3.34
CA LEU A 146 -9.46 5.10 3.90
C LEU A 146 -8.24 6.00 3.78
N ALA A 147 -8.39 7.14 3.16
CA ALA A 147 -7.33 8.11 2.96
C ALA A 147 -7.73 9.51 3.39
N TRP A 148 -6.75 10.31 3.77
CA TRP A 148 -6.89 11.76 3.85
C TRP A 148 -6.63 12.37 2.48
N ASP A 149 -7.63 12.98 1.91
CA ASP A 149 -7.48 13.73 0.66
C ASP A 149 -6.96 15.15 0.98
N THR A 150 -5.71 15.40 0.59
CA THR A 150 -5.02 16.66 0.91
C THR A 150 -5.54 17.85 0.10
N LYS A 151 -6.28 17.63 -0.99
CA LYS A 151 -6.90 18.68 -1.79
C LYS A 151 -8.25 19.09 -1.22
N ASP A 152 -9.06 18.09 -0.86
CA ASP A 152 -10.40 18.32 -0.29
C ASP A 152 -10.36 18.51 1.23
N ASN A 153 -9.22 18.22 1.88
CA ASN A 153 -9.04 18.25 3.35
C ASN A 153 -10.10 17.45 4.09
N ARG A 154 -10.33 16.20 3.66
CA ARG A 154 -11.32 15.30 4.26
C ARG A 154 -10.96 13.83 4.10
N LEU A 155 -11.66 12.97 4.85
CA LEU A 155 -11.57 11.52 4.73
C LEU A 155 -12.38 11.00 3.55
N TRP A 156 -11.76 10.14 2.74
CA TRP A 156 -12.40 9.41 1.65
C TRP A 156 -12.06 7.93 1.69
N ILE A 157 -13.00 7.10 1.21
CA ILE A 157 -12.75 5.67 0.98
C ILE A 157 -12.58 5.45 -0.52
N TYR A 158 -11.43 4.94 -0.92
CA TYR A 158 -11.11 4.57 -2.31
C TYR A 158 -11.00 3.06 -2.45
N ASN A 159 -11.54 2.51 -3.53
CA ASN A 159 -11.34 1.13 -3.93
C ASN A 159 -10.30 1.04 -5.04
N CYS A 160 -9.38 0.08 -4.92
CA CYS A 160 -8.35 -0.20 -5.88
C CYS A 160 -8.53 -1.62 -6.42
N ASP A 161 -8.74 -1.77 -7.72
CA ASP A 161 -8.91 -3.07 -8.35
C ASP A 161 -7.57 -3.79 -8.59
N ALA A 162 -6.48 -3.02 -8.64
CA ALA A 162 -5.11 -3.52 -8.66
C ALA A 162 -4.20 -2.58 -7.87
N HIS A 163 -2.94 -2.95 -7.64
CA HIS A 163 -2.01 -2.12 -6.87
C HIS A 163 -1.84 -0.72 -7.49
N ASN A 164 -1.84 -0.61 -8.81
CA ASN A 164 -1.67 0.64 -9.54
C ASN A 164 -2.97 1.21 -10.15
N GLN A 165 -4.13 0.75 -9.68
CA GLN A 165 -5.44 1.25 -10.14
C GLN A 165 -6.28 1.70 -8.95
N GLY A 166 -6.91 2.87 -9.05
CA GLY A 166 -7.81 3.42 -8.03
C GLY A 166 -7.14 4.35 -7.02
N GLY A 167 -5.81 4.40 -6.96
CA GLY A 167 -5.09 5.38 -6.16
C GLY A 167 -5.29 6.81 -6.69
N VAL A 168 -5.50 7.77 -5.77
CA VAL A 168 -5.73 9.18 -6.10
C VAL A 168 -4.52 10.02 -5.70
N TRP A 169 -4.00 10.83 -6.63
CA TRP A 169 -2.85 11.71 -6.38
C TRP A 169 -3.18 12.77 -5.32
N GLY A 170 -2.44 12.70 -4.22
CA GLY A 170 -2.64 13.56 -3.06
C GLY A 170 -3.50 12.95 -1.95
N ALA A 171 -4.00 11.74 -2.12
CA ALA A 171 -4.64 10.97 -1.05
C ALA A 171 -3.57 10.19 -0.25
N LEU A 172 -3.58 10.34 1.07
CA LEU A 172 -2.63 9.71 1.98
C LEU A 172 -3.33 8.58 2.75
N PRO A 173 -2.89 7.32 2.60
CA PRO A 173 -3.53 6.17 3.24
C PRO A 173 -3.49 6.24 4.77
N ILE A 174 -4.60 5.84 5.40
CA ILE A 174 -4.78 5.76 6.85
C ILE A 174 -5.18 4.35 7.27
N VAL A 175 -6.22 3.79 6.64
CA VAL A 175 -6.64 2.40 6.82
C VAL A 175 -6.51 1.71 5.49
N VAL A 176 -5.70 0.68 5.40
CA VAL A 176 -5.49 -0.10 4.19
C VAL A 176 -5.91 -1.54 4.45
N LEU A 177 -6.82 -2.04 3.65
CA LEU A 177 -7.32 -3.40 3.74
C LEU A 177 -7.10 -4.14 2.43
N ASP A 178 -6.35 -5.23 2.51
CA ASP A 178 -6.17 -6.17 1.42
C ASP A 178 -7.40 -7.06 1.26
N VAL A 179 -8.02 -7.05 0.09
CA VAL A 179 -9.16 -7.90 -0.24
C VAL A 179 -8.91 -8.83 -1.43
N TYR A 180 -7.67 -8.96 -1.88
CA TYR A 180 -7.27 -10.06 -2.73
C TYR A 180 -7.48 -11.40 -2.00
N GLU A 181 -7.82 -12.44 -2.73
CA GLU A 181 -8.05 -13.77 -2.15
C GLU A 181 -6.84 -14.30 -1.37
N HIS A 182 -5.63 -13.95 -1.76
CA HIS A 182 -4.42 -14.38 -1.05
C HIS A 182 -4.36 -13.91 0.41
N ALA A 183 -5.03 -12.80 0.76
CA ALA A 183 -5.06 -12.27 2.11
C ALA A 183 -5.92 -13.12 3.07
N TYR A 184 -6.91 -13.87 2.55
CA TYR A 184 -7.89 -14.53 3.40
C TYR A 184 -8.29 -15.95 2.98
N PHE A 185 -8.03 -16.37 1.73
CA PHE A 185 -8.54 -17.64 1.21
C PHE A 185 -8.05 -18.87 2.01
N MET A 186 -6.85 -18.80 2.58
CA MET A 186 -6.29 -19.91 3.38
C MET A 186 -7.10 -20.19 4.65
N ASP A 187 -7.72 -19.17 5.25
CA ASP A 187 -8.45 -19.27 6.52
C ASP A 187 -9.96 -19.29 6.30
N TYR A 188 -10.45 -18.60 5.28
CA TYR A 188 -11.86 -18.30 5.09
C TYR A 188 -12.44 -18.80 3.75
N GLY A 189 -11.61 -19.34 2.86
CA GLY A 189 -12.06 -19.69 1.52
C GLY A 189 -12.71 -18.48 0.83
N ALA A 190 -13.93 -18.62 0.36
CA ALA A 190 -14.68 -17.54 -0.30
C ALA A 190 -15.39 -16.58 0.67
N ASP A 191 -15.36 -16.84 2.00
CA ASP A 191 -16.04 -16.01 2.99
C ASP A 191 -15.24 -14.76 3.36
N ARG A 192 -15.24 -13.78 2.45
CA ARG A 192 -14.61 -12.48 2.68
C ARG A 192 -15.22 -11.75 3.88
N GLN A 193 -16.52 -11.92 4.13
CA GLN A 193 -17.18 -11.22 5.24
C GLN A 193 -16.63 -11.65 6.61
N ALA A 194 -16.36 -12.95 6.78
CA ALA A 194 -15.72 -13.44 8.02
C ALA A 194 -14.29 -12.91 8.17
N TYR A 195 -13.53 -12.79 7.08
CA TYR A 195 -12.22 -12.15 7.08
C TYR A 195 -12.29 -10.67 7.49
N LEU A 196 -13.25 -9.91 6.97
CA LEU A 196 -13.42 -8.49 7.35
C LEU A 196 -13.66 -8.35 8.87
N LYS A 197 -14.43 -9.26 9.47
CA LYS A 197 -14.63 -9.28 10.91
C LYS A 197 -13.31 -9.51 11.65
N ALA A 198 -12.53 -10.51 11.25
CA ALA A 198 -11.22 -10.78 11.83
C ALA A 198 -10.24 -9.60 11.66
N PHE A 199 -10.27 -8.91 10.51
CA PHE A 199 -9.48 -7.70 10.31
C PHE A 199 -9.79 -6.65 11.38
N TRP A 200 -11.07 -6.32 11.62
CA TRP A 200 -11.47 -5.32 12.60
C TRP A 200 -11.18 -5.74 14.05
N GLU A 201 -11.23 -7.04 14.36
CA GLU A 201 -10.85 -7.57 15.68
C GLU A 201 -9.35 -7.41 15.98
N ASN A 202 -8.50 -7.39 14.95
CA ASN A 202 -7.06 -7.19 15.05
C ASN A 202 -6.60 -5.79 14.61
N PHE A 203 -7.55 -4.87 14.37
CA PHE A 203 -7.21 -3.55 13.87
C PHE A 203 -6.47 -2.72 14.92
N ASN A 204 -5.34 -2.13 14.52
CA ASN A 204 -4.50 -1.27 15.35
C ASN A 204 -4.96 0.19 15.21
N TRP A 205 -5.95 0.55 16.01
CA TRP A 205 -6.51 1.90 16.04
C TRP A 205 -5.46 2.97 16.37
N SER A 206 -4.51 2.68 17.28
CA SER A 206 -3.44 3.60 17.64
C SER A 206 -2.55 3.92 16.44
N ALA A 207 -2.11 2.90 15.68
CA ALA A 207 -1.32 3.10 14.46
C ALA A 207 -2.10 3.90 13.40
N ALA A 208 -3.38 3.59 13.20
CA ALA A 208 -4.23 4.34 12.28
C ALA A 208 -4.42 5.80 12.72
N ASN A 209 -4.51 6.08 14.03
CA ASN A 209 -4.56 7.43 14.55
C ASN A 209 -3.27 8.22 14.23
N ASP A 210 -2.12 7.59 14.38
CA ASP A 210 -0.84 8.23 14.06
C ASP A 210 -0.70 8.50 12.55
N LEU A 211 -1.15 7.58 11.70
CA LEU A 211 -1.23 7.79 10.25
C LEU A 211 -2.15 8.98 9.93
N PHE A 212 -3.33 9.04 10.54
CA PHE A 212 -4.27 10.15 10.37
C PHE A 212 -3.68 11.50 10.79
N ARG A 213 -3.05 11.58 11.97
CA ARG A 213 -2.42 12.81 12.47
C ARG A 213 -1.33 13.31 11.52
N ARG A 214 -0.49 12.42 11.02
CA ARG A 214 0.55 12.75 10.04
C ARG A 214 -0.06 13.23 8.73
N ALA A 215 -1.03 12.50 8.19
CA ALA A 215 -1.67 12.82 6.92
C ALA A 215 -2.45 14.15 6.99
N SER A 216 -3.24 14.37 8.02
CA SER A 216 -4.08 15.57 8.19
C SER A 216 -3.28 16.84 8.52
N SER A 217 -2.01 16.71 8.91
CA SER A 217 -1.11 17.86 9.11
C SER A 217 -0.51 18.41 7.81
N ILE A 218 -0.56 17.65 6.71
CA ILE A 218 -0.02 18.06 5.42
C ILE A 218 -1.00 19.05 4.75
N ARG A 219 -0.47 20.18 4.30
CA ARG A 219 -1.18 21.18 3.49
C ARG A 219 -0.47 21.27 2.13
N LEU A 220 -1.23 21.11 1.04
CA LEU A 220 -0.76 21.26 -0.35
C LEU A 220 -1.34 22.49 -0.99
#